data_3a738994ba9e453b8dd835d5157fa75b
#
_entry.id   3a738994ba9e453b8dd835d5157fa75b
#
_cell.length_a   1.000
_cell.length_b   1.000
_cell.length_c   1.000
_cell.angle_alpha   90.00
_cell.angle_beta   90.00
_cell.angle_gamma   90.00
#
_symmetry.space_group_name_H-M   'P 1'
#
loop_
_entity.id
_entity.type
_entity.pdbx_description
1 polymer ?
#
loop_
_entity_poly.entity_id
_entity_poly.type
_entity_poly.pdbx_seq_one_letter_code
_entity_poly.pdbx_strand_id
1 'polypeptide(L)'
;TSQFVTNTDTPLQNAGLTPIEGTLNSAEDYFHNDFTSPNSCPSADYVILVTDGLPSTDKNGNTITDAVVGIAAAAVAAKSLWDNENVKTYVIGFALPSSVDPTLLDTIAAAGQTTTAYDAGTADSLDAALTGILLDIVNRESSGTGAAVLANNSLGDGAFYQALYIPKKED
;
A
#
# COMPACT_ATOMS: atom_id res chain seq x y z
N THR A 1 -7.42 -5.88 16.97
CA THR A 1 -6.48 -6.98 17.25
C THR A 1 -6.00 -7.51 15.92
N SER A 2 -4.83 -7.05 15.46
CA SER A 2 -4.16 -7.58 14.28
C SER A 2 -3.94 -9.07 14.49
N GLN A 3 -4.61 -9.90 13.70
CA GLN A 3 -4.27 -11.31 13.61
C GLN A 3 -2.97 -11.42 12.79
N PHE A 4 -1.84 -11.46 13.46
CA PHE A 4 -0.68 -12.08 12.90
C PHE A 4 -1.01 -13.58 12.79
N VAL A 5 -1.31 -14.05 11.60
CA VAL A 5 -1.35 -15.48 11.34
C VAL A 5 0.08 -15.97 11.35
N THR A 6 0.56 -16.35 12.54
CA THR A 6 1.78 -17.12 12.65
C THR A 6 1.41 -18.55 12.25
N ASN A 7 1.62 -18.89 10.98
CA ASN A 7 1.65 -20.29 10.59
C ASN A 7 2.94 -20.89 11.17
N THR A 8 2.85 -21.42 12.39
CA THR A 8 3.97 -21.97 13.14
C THR A 8 4.40 -23.36 12.65
N ASP A 9 3.69 -23.94 11.66
CA ASP A 9 3.90 -25.32 11.27
C ASP A 9 4.91 -25.51 10.13
N THR A 10 5.32 -24.44 9.44
CA THR A 10 6.42 -24.48 8.47
C THR A 10 7.30 -23.27 8.65
N PRO A 11 8.61 -23.46 8.94
CA PRO A 11 9.54 -22.34 8.95
C PRO A 11 9.54 -21.70 7.57
N LEU A 12 9.50 -20.35 7.52
CA LEU A 12 9.64 -19.60 6.29
C LEU A 12 10.91 -20.09 5.57
N GLN A 13 10.72 -20.78 4.45
CA GLN A 13 11.81 -21.28 3.65
C GLN A 13 12.28 -20.16 2.74
N ASN A 14 13.53 -19.77 2.88
CA ASN A 14 14.19 -18.90 1.90
C ASN A 14 14.41 -19.71 0.63
N ALA A 15 13.47 -19.64 -0.32
CA ALA A 15 13.53 -20.38 -1.58
C ALA A 15 14.29 -19.64 -2.69
N GLY A 16 14.75 -18.41 -2.43
CA GLY A 16 15.48 -17.62 -3.41
C GLY A 16 14.63 -17.13 -4.59
N LEU A 17 13.31 -17.25 -4.53
CA LEU A 17 12.36 -16.79 -5.54
C LEU A 17 11.48 -15.67 -4.98
N THR A 18 11.04 -14.74 -5.84
CA THR A 18 10.27 -13.57 -5.47
C THR A 18 8.87 -13.62 -6.10
N PRO A 19 7.83 -14.16 -5.40
CA PRO A 19 6.51 -14.43 -5.96
C PRO A 19 5.56 -13.23 -5.77
N ILE A 20 5.90 -12.02 -6.24
CA ILE A 20 5.12 -10.79 -5.99
C ILE A 20 3.69 -10.91 -6.53
N GLU A 21 3.49 -11.45 -7.75
CA GLU A 21 2.16 -11.66 -8.32
C GLU A 21 1.29 -12.52 -7.39
N GLY A 22 1.82 -13.66 -6.96
CA GLY A 22 1.10 -14.58 -6.07
C GLY A 22 0.81 -13.97 -4.70
N THR A 23 1.73 -13.18 -4.16
CA THR A 23 1.55 -12.48 -2.89
C THR A 23 0.44 -11.43 -2.96
N LEU A 24 0.38 -10.64 -4.05
CA LEU A 24 -0.67 -9.64 -4.25
C LEU A 24 -2.04 -10.29 -4.50
N ASN A 25 -2.10 -11.40 -5.25
CA ASN A 25 -3.35 -12.16 -5.40
C ASN A 25 -3.83 -12.75 -4.06
N SER A 26 -2.90 -13.22 -3.21
CA SER A 26 -3.27 -13.69 -1.86
C SER A 26 -3.76 -12.55 -0.96
N ALA A 27 -3.24 -11.35 -1.13
CA ALA A 27 -3.75 -10.17 -0.45
C ALA A 27 -5.17 -9.82 -0.93
N GLU A 28 -5.44 -9.89 -2.25
CA GLU A 28 -6.77 -9.69 -2.80
C GLU A 28 -7.76 -10.72 -2.25
N ASP A 29 -7.41 -12.00 -2.23
CA ASP A 29 -8.23 -13.07 -1.66
C ASP A 29 -8.54 -12.81 -0.16
N TYR A 30 -7.57 -12.31 0.61
CA TYR A 30 -7.75 -11.95 2.01
C TYR A 30 -8.76 -10.80 2.17
N PHE A 31 -8.62 -9.73 1.41
CA PHE A 31 -9.56 -8.60 1.48
C PHE A 31 -10.97 -9.00 1.02
N HIS A 32 -11.06 -9.85 0.03
CA HIS A 32 -12.33 -10.33 -0.50
C HIS A 32 -13.07 -11.26 0.45
N ASN A 33 -12.38 -12.22 1.09
CA ASN A 33 -13.02 -13.33 1.81
C ASN A 33 -12.94 -13.22 3.33
N ASP A 34 -11.83 -12.70 3.85
CA ASP A 34 -11.49 -12.80 5.27
C ASP A 34 -11.53 -11.46 6.00
N PHE A 35 -11.35 -10.35 5.27
CA PHE A 35 -11.30 -9.03 5.87
C PHE A 35 -12.72 -8.50 6.12
N THR A 36 -12.99 -8.19 7.38
CA THR A 36 -14.19 -7.44 7.76
C THR A 36 -13.73 -6.14 8.39
N SER A 37 -14.06 -5.01 7.75
CA SER A 37 -13.74 -3.71 8.31
C SER A 37 -14.33 -3.58 9.74
N PRO A 38 -13.52 -3.30 10.74
CA PRO A 38 -13.99 -3.22 12.13
C PRO A 38 -14.89 -2.01 12.40
N ASN A 39 -14.96 -1.08 11.46
CA ASN A 39 -15.70 0.16 11.60
C ASN A 39 -16.77 0.27 10.52
N SER A 40 -17.96 0.76 10.90
CA SER A 40 -19.02 1.12 9.95
C SER A 40 -18.70 2.38 9.13
N CYS A 41 -17.57 3.00 9.36
CA CYS A 41 -17.05 4.12 8.57
C CYS A 41 -16.20 3.57 7.43
N PRO A 42 -16.44 3.96 6.17
CA PRO A 42 -15.59 3.54 5.08
C PRO A 42 -14.19 4.12 5.30
N SER A 43 -13.24 3.27 5.66
CA SER A 43 -11.81 3.57 5.68
C SER A 43 -11.18 3.02 4.41
N ALA A 44 -10.16 3.70 3.90
CA ALA A 44 -9.37 3.13 2.82
C ALA A 44 -8.40 2.08 3.40
N ASP A 45 -8.29 0.96 2.72
CA ASP A 45 -7.38 -0.10 3.08
C ASP A 45 -6.11 -0.03 2.22
N TYR A 46 -4.99 -0.49 2.77
CA TYR A 46 -3.67 -0.33 2.17
C TYR A 46 -2.85 -1.60 2.30
N VAL A 47 -2.08 -1.91 1.25
CA VAL A 47 -1.02 -2.92 1.26
C VAL A 47 0.32 -2.21 1.16
N ILE A 48 1.29 -2.61 1.97
CA ILE A 48 2.69 -2.21 1.85
C ILE A 48 3.47 -3.45 1.43
N LEU A 49 3.86 -3.49 0.17
CA LEU A 49 4.71 -4.54 -0.40
C LEU A 49 6.18 -4.17 -0.17
N VAL A 50 6.90 -5.00 0.57
CA VAL A 50 8.36 -4.87 0.74
C VAL A 50 9.02 -6.03 0.03
N THR A 51 9.96 -5.73 -0.87
CA THR A 51 10.68 -6.73 -1.66
C THR A 51 12.16 -6.42 -1.74
N ASP A 52 13.00 -7.45 -1.70
CA ASP A 52 14.45 -7.40 -1.91
C ASP A 52 14.88 -7.78 -3.33
N GLY A 53 13.92 -7.97 -4.23
CA GLY A 53 14.16 -8.34 -5.62
C GLY A 53 12.99 -8.10 -6.56
N LEU A 54 13.24 -8.34 -7.85
CA LEU A 54 12.20 -8.30 -8.86
C LEU A 54 11.41 -9.62 -8.91
N PRO A 55 10.15 -9.60 -9.39
CA PRO A 55 9.35 -10.81 -9.52
C PRO A 55 10.09 -11.89 -10.35
N SER A 56 10.29 -13.06 -9.77
CA SER A 56 10.98 -14.19 -10.41
C SER A 56 10.12 -15.45 -10.50
N THR A 57 8.87 -15.37 -9.99
CA THR A 57 7.92 -16.50 -10.01
C THR A 57 6.51 -15.96 -10.25
N ASP A 58 5.75 -16.66 -11.11
CA ASP A 58 4.34 -16.36 -11.32
C ASP A 58 3.47 -16.93 -10.17
N LYS A 59 2.17 -16.62 -10.21
CA LYS A 59 1.19 -17.10 -9.22
C LYS A 59 1.04 -18.63 -9.17
N ASN A 60 1.51 -19.35 -10.18
CA ASN A 60 1.44 -20.82 -10.25
C ASN A 60 2.76 -21.48 -9.81
N GLY A 61 3.75 -20.69 -9.40
CA GLY A 61 5.08 -21.18 -8.99
C GLY A 61 6.05 -21.42 -10.16
N ASN A 62 5.71 -21.01 -11.39
CA ASN A 62 6.63 -21.13 -12.51
C ASN A 62 7.67 -20.02 -12.49
N THR A 63 8.91 -20.34 -12.79
CA THR A 63 10.00 -19.37 -12.83
C THR A 63 9.83 -18.38 -13.99
N ILE A 64 9.95 -17.10 -13.68
CA ILE A 64 10.00 -16.00 -14.65
C ILE A 64 11.45 -15.58 -14.81
N THR A 65 11.96 -15.61 -16.04
CA THR A 65 13.34 -15.20 -16.37
C THR A 65 13.42 -13.78 -16.92
N ASP A 66 12.31 -13.24 -17.39
CA ASP A 66 12.20 -11.86 -17.89
C ASP A 66 11.56 -10.98 -16.80
N ALA A 67 12.35 -10.05 -16.27
CA ALA A 67 11.91 -9.12 -15.24
C ALA A 67 10.73 -8.26 -15.68
N VAL A 68 10.67 -7.87 -16.97
CA VAL A 68 9.57 -7.04 -17.50
C VAL A 68 8.25 -7.81 -17.46
N VAL A 69 8.28 -9.09 -17.79
CA VAL A 69 7.10 -9.97 -17.71
C VAL A 69 6.64 -10.11 -16.26
N GLY A 70 7.57 -10.32 -15.33
CA GLY A 70 7.26 -10.45 -13.91
C GLY A 70 6.67 -9.15 -13.32
N ILE A 71 7.25 -8.01 -13.66
CA ILE A 71 6.73 -6.69 -13.25
C ILE A 71 5.34 -6.46 -13.83
N ALA A 72 5.10 -6.77 -15.10
CA ALA A 72 3.78 -6.62 -15.71
C ALA A 72 2.72 -7.49 -15.03
N ALA A 73 3.04 -8.75 -14.69
CA ALA A 73 2.15 -9.64 -13.97
C ALA A 73 1.83 -9.13 -12.55
N ALA A 74 2.84 -8.68 -11.82
CA ALA A 74 2.67 -8.07 -10.50
C ALA A 74 1.85 -6.77 -10.55
N ALA A 75 2.04 -5.94 -11.58
CA ALA A 75 1.25 -4.73 -11.79
C ALA A 75 -0.22 -5.05 -12.08
N VAL A 76 -0.51 -6.10 -12.85
CA VAL A 76 -1.89 -6.59 -13.06
C VAL A 76 -2.52 -7.01 -11.73
N ALA A 77 -1.80 -7.72 -10.88
CA ALA A 77 -2.30 -8.12 -9.56
C ALA A 77 -2.53 -6.92 -8.63
N ALA A 78 -1.61 -5.94 -8.60
CA ALA A 78 -1.81 -4.70 -7.84
C ALA A 78 -3.03 -3.89 -8.33
N LYS A 79 -3.23 -3.85 -9.65
CA LYS A 79 -4.40 -3.21 -10.25
C LYS A 79 -5.70 -3.94 -9.90
N SER A 80 -5.70 -5.28 -9.92
CA SER A 80 -6.85 -6.11 -9.56
C SER A 80 -7.28 -5.85 -8.11
N LEU A 81 -6.32 -5.81 -7.19
CA LEU A 81 -6.55 -5.49 -5.78
C LEU A 81 -7.20 -4.11 -5.59
N TRP A 82 -6.80 -3.12 -6.39
CA TRP A 82 -7.46 -1.81 -6.41
C TRP A 82 -8.86 -1.87 -7.01
N ASP A 83 -9.02 -2.47 -8.20
CA ASP A 83 -10.27 -2.46 -8.95
C ASP A 83 -11.39 -3.22 -8.22
N ASN A 84 -11.05 -4.31 -7.52
CA ASN A 84 -12.01 -5.19 -6.88
C ASN A 84 -12.25 -4.87 -5.40
N GLU A 85 -11.18 -4.50 -4.67
CA GLU A 85 -11.24 -4.32 -3.22
C GLU A 85 -11.01 -2.86 -2.77
N ASN A 86 -10.69 -1.94 -3.72
CA ASN A 86 -10.34 -0.54 -3.44
C ASN A 86 -9.14 -0.39 -2.49
N VAL A 87 -8.22 -1.34 -2.51
CA VAL A 87 -7.01 -1.38 -1.69
C VAL A 87 -5.82 -0.83 -2.47
N LYS A 88 -5.15 0.18 -1.93
CA LYS A 88 -3.95 0.77 -2.56
C LYS A 88 -2.70 0.00 -2.17
N THR A 89 -1.75 -0.10 -3.12
CA THR A 89 -0.48 -0.81 -2.89
C THR A 89 0.69 0.17 -2.91
N TYR A 90 1.35 0.36 -1.76
CA TYR A 90 2.66 0.98 -1.68
C TYR A 90 3.74 -0.08 -1.89
N VAL A 91 4.83 0.30 -2.55
CA VAL A 91 5.94 -0.61 -2.85
C VAL A 91 7.24 -0.06 -2.29
N ILE A 92 8.00 -0.91 -1.60
CA ILE A 92 9.33 -0.60 -1.10
C ILE A 92 10.31 -1.64 -1.65
N GLY A 93 11.29 -1.20 -2.42
CA GLY A 93 12.47 -2.00 -2.77
C GLY A 93 13.49 -1.90 -1.64
N PHE A 94 13.69 -2.98 -0.89
CA PHE A 94 14.63 -3.01 0.23
C PHE A 94 15.90 -3.75 -0.12
N ALA A 95 17.05 -3.09 0.02
CA ALA A 95 18.37 -3.67 -0.23
C ALA A 95 18.46 -4.38 -1.60
N LEU A 96 17.85 -3.78 -2.63
CA LEU A 96 17.91 -4.31 -3.99
C LEU A 96 19.37 -4.47 -4.46
N PRO A 97 19.68 -5.56 -5.19
CA PRO A 97 20.99 -5.70 -5.82
C PRO A 97 21.29 -4.49 -6.74
N SER A 98 22.53 -4.03 -6.75
CA SER A 98 22.96 -2.89 -7.58
C SER A 98 22.78 -3.08 -9.09
N SER A 99 22.53 -4.30 -9.53
CA SER A 99 22.20 -4.65 -10.92
C SER A 99 20.73 -4.46 -11.26
N VAL A 100 19.86 -4.20 -10.26
CA VAL A 100 18.43 -4.01 -10.43
C VAL A 100 18.15 -2.51 -10.51
N ASP A 101 17.41 -2.12 -11.54
CA ASP A 101 16.86 -0.77 -11.63
C ASP A 101 15.62 -0.64 -10.72
N PRO A 102 15.67 0.13 -9.62
CA PRO A 102 14.55 0.23 -8.69
C PRO A 102 13.31 0.87 -9.32
N THR A 103 13.46 1.66 -10.40
CA THR A 103 12.33 2.30 -11.09
C THR A 103 11.38 1.31 -11.77
N LEU A 104 11.81 0.06 -11.97
CA LEU A 104 10.93 -1.00 -12.46
C LEU A 104 9.76 -1.27 -11.50
N LEU A 105 9.96 -1.09 -10.19
CA LEU A 105 8.92 -1.25 -9.17
C LEU A 105 7.87 -0.14 -9.22
N ASP A 106 8.17 1.01 -9.83
CA ASP A 106 7.20 2.11 -10.00
C ASP A 106 5.96 1.67 -10.81
N THR A 107 6.15 0.72 -11.73
CA THR A 107 5.05 0.16 -12.52
C THR A 107 4.02 -0.53 -11.63
N ILE A 108 4.47 -1.26 -10.61
CA ILE A 108 3.60 -1.95 -9.64
C ILE A 108 2.93 -0.90 -8.74
N ALA A 109 3.68 0.07 -8.23
CA ALA A 109 3.17 1.14 -7.38
C ALA A 109 2.09 1.95 -8.12
N ALA A 110 2.35 2.37 -9.35
CA ALA A 110 1.40 3.12 -10.17
C ALA A 110 0.11 2.32 -10.45
N ALA A 111 0.23 1.02 -10.74
CA ALA A 111 -0.92 0.13 -10.93
C ALA A 111 -1.74 -0.02 -9.64
N GLY A 112 -1.09 -0.03 -8.48
CA GLY A 112 -1.71 -0.04 -7.15
C GLY A 112 -2.18 1.33 -6.64
N GLN A 113 -2.31 2.35 -7.52
CA GLN A 113 -2.81 3.69 -7.19
C GLN A 113 -1.94 4.50 -6.21
N THR A 114 -0.65 4.17 -6.17
CA THR A 114 0.39 5.02 -5.58
C THR A 114 1.27 5.60 -6.70
N THR A 115 2.21 6.49 -6.41
CA THR A 115 2.93 7.19 -7.48
C THR A 115 4.18 6.44 -7.93
N THR A 116 5.06 6.17 -6.97
CA THR A 116 6.37 5.54 -7.19
C THR A 116 6.68 4.59 -6.06
N ALA A 117 7.56 3.65 -6.31
CA ALA A 117 8.13 2.81 -5.27
C ALA A 117 9.17 3.60 -4.45
N TYR A 118 9.35 3.19 -3.21
CA TYR A 118 10.41 3.70 -2.34
C TYR A 118 11.63 2.82 -2.48
N ASP A 119 12.81 3.42 -2.63
CA ASP A 119 14.08 2.70 -2.60
C ASP A 119 14.70 2.82 -1.20
N ALA A 120 14.96 1.70 -0.55
CA ALA A 120 15.46 1.62 0.82
C ALA A 120 16.67 0.68 0.90
N GLY A 121 17.88 1.24 0.73
CA GLY A 121 19.13 0.46 0.79
C GLY A 121 19.59 0.10 2.20
N THR A 122 19.03 0.73 3.24
CA THR A 122 19.43 0.57 4.66
C THR A 122 18.21 0.53 5.57
N ALA A 123 18.42 0.12 6.83
CA ALA A 123 17.36 0.14 7.84
C ALA A 123 16.81 1.56 8.08
N ASP A 124 17.67 2.58 8.09
CA ASP A 124 17.26 3.98 8.29
C ASP A 124 16.42 4.49 7.10
N SER A 125 16.77 4.11 5.87
CA SER A 125 15.98 4.46 4.69
C SER A 125 14.66 3.69 4.63
N LEU A 126 14.60 2.46 5.15
CA LEU A 126 13.35 1.72 5.30
C LEU A 126 12.42 2.38 6.32
N ASP A 127 12.95 2.80 7.47
CA ASP A 127 12.19 3.55 8.48
C ASP A 127 11.63 4.86 7.91
N ALA A 128 12.46 5.59 7.17
CA ALA A 128 12.03 6.82 6.49
C ALA A 128 10.93 6.55 5.43
N ALA A 129 11.04 5.47 4.65
CA ALA A 129 10.04 5.07 3.66
C ALA A 129 8.71 4.72 4.34
N LEU A 130 8.74 3.90 5.39
CA LEU A 130 7.55 3.52 6.16
C LEU A 130 6.89 4.75 6.81
N THR A 131 7.68 5.63 7.41
CA THR A 131 7.18 6.88 7.99
C THR A 131 6.52 7.76 6.91
N GLY A 132 7.15 7.89 5.73
CA GLY A 132 6.60 8.64 4.60
C GLY A 132 5.26 8.07 4.12
N ILE A 133 5.15 6.75 4.00
CA ILE A 133 3.91 6.06 3.62
C ILE A 133 2.81 6.30 4.67
N LEU A 134 3.12 6.14 5.95
CA LEU A 134 2.14 6.35 7.02
C LEU A 134 1.64 7.80 7.06
N LEU A 135 2.53 8.78 6.83
CA LEU A 135 2.14 10.19 6.74
C LEU A 135 1.26 10.46 5.51
N ASP A 136 1.55 9.85 4.36
CA ASP A 136 0.71 9.98 3.16
C ASP A 136 -0.69 9.39 3.42
N ILE A 137 -0.77 8.22 4.04
CA ILE A 137 -2.03 7.59 4.44
C ILE A 137 -2.83 8.51 5.38
N VAL A 138 -2.22 9.00 6.45
CA VAL A 138 -2.90 9.90 7.41
C VAL A 138 -3.37 11.19 6.74
N ASN A 139 -2.57 11.77 5.85
CA ASN A 139 -2.95 12.98 5.13
C ASN A 139 -4.13 12.74 4.16
N ARG A 140 -4.22 11.59 3.53
CA ARG A 140 -5.33 11.21 2.65
C ARG A 140 -6.61 11.00 3.44
N GLU A 141 -6.54 10.31 4.57
CA GLU A 141 -7.69 10.06 5.44
C GLU A 141 -8.19 11.33 6.14
N SER A 142 -7.29 12.27 6.48
CA SER A 142 -7.65 13.51 7.17
C SER A 142 -8.17 14.61 6.25
N SER A 143 -8.01 14.50 4.94
CA SER A 143 -8.45 15.55 3.98
C SER A 143 -9.96 15.62 3.77
N GLY A 144 -10.75 14.75 4.40
CA GLY A 144 -12.21 14.67 4.26
C GLY A 144 -13.03 15.67 5.09
N THR A 145 -12.44 16.50 5.96
CA THR A 145 -13.21 17.32 6.92
C THR A 145 -13.04 18.84 6.77
N GLY A 146 -12.78 19.32 5.58
CA GLY A 146 -12.62 20.76 5.32
C GLY A 146 -13.71 21.37 4.44
N ALA A 147 -15.00 21.12 4.68
CA ALA A 147 -16.06 21.92 4.05
C ALA A 147 -16.17 23.28 4.75
N ALA A 148 -15.39 24.26 4.31
CA ALA A 148 -15.63 25.65 4.64
C ALA A 148 -16.85 26.13 3.84
N VAL A 149 -18.01 26.22 4.48
CA VAL A 149 -19.19 26.88 3.89
C VAL A 149 -18.98 28.37 4.04
N LEU A 150 -18.59 29.01 2.94
CA LEU A 150 -18.66 30.47 2.85
C LEU A 150 -20.13 30.86 2.71
N ALA A 151 -20.77 31.22 3.81
CA ALA A 151 -22.05 31.93 3.75
C ALA A 151 -21.80 33.37 3.29
N ASN A 152 -21.98 33.62 2.01
CA ASN A 152 -21.93 34.97 1.48
C ASN A 152 -23.27 35.65 1.79
N ASN A 153 -23.32 36.38 2.90
CA ASN A 153 -24.48 37.22 3.24
C ASN A 153 -24.18 38.66 2.79
N SER A 154 -25.00 39.21 1.93
CA SER A 154 -24.82 40.52 1.27
C SER A 154 -24.96 41.72 2.25
N LEU A 155 -24.92 41.50 3.54
CA LEU A 155 -25.07 42.50 4.62
C LEU A 155 -23.88 42.58 5.59
N GLY A 156 -22.69 42.22 5.16
CA GLY A 156 -21.46 42.73 5.79
C GLY A 156 -20.98 42.08 7.09
N ASP A 157 -21.69 41.14 7.71
CA ASP A 157 -21.24 40.40 8.89
C ASP A 157 -20.99 38.94 8.54
N GLY A 158 -19.79 38.66 8.02
CA GLY A 158 -19.33 37.30 7.74
C GLY A 158 -18.73 36.66 8.98
N ALA A 159 -19.35 35.60 9.49
CA ALA A 159 -18.73 34.75 10.50
C ALA A 159 -18.02 33.57 9.83
N PHE A 160 -16.74 33.34 10.18
CA PHE A 160 -15.96 32.21 9.74
C PHE A 160 -16.11 31.09 10.77
N TYR A 161 -16.73 29.98 10.39
CA TYR A 161 -16.79 28.78 11.22
C TYR A 161 -15.82 27.74 10.71
N GLN A 162 -14.78 27.48 11.49
CA GLN A 162 -13.86 26.38 11.25
C GLN A 162 -14.19 25.24 12.22
N ALA A 163 -14.61 24.09 11.69
CA ALA A 163 -14.71 22.87 12.48
C ALA A 163 -13.33 22.23 12.54
N LEU A 164 -12.71 22.21 13.72
CA LEU A 164 -11.46 21.48 13.95
C LEU A 164 -11.80 20.17 14.66
N TYR A 165 -11.61 19.04 13.97
CA TYR A 165 -11.69 17.73 14.60
C TYR A 165 -10.32 17.38 15.20
N ILE A 166 -10.27 17.26 16.51
CA ILE A 166 -9.09 16.76 17.23
C ILE A 166 -9.43 15.34 17.67
N PRO A 167 -8.81 14.29 17.08
CA PRO A 167 -9.03 12.93 17.53
C PRO A 167 -8.57 12.79 18.98
N LYS A 168 -9.48 12.29 19.84
CA LYS A 168 -9.16 12.03 21.24
C LYS A 168 -8.29 10.78 21.31
N LYS A 169 -7.08 10.91 21.87
CA LYS A 169 -6.23 9.77 22.17
C LYS A 169 -6.92 8.96 23.26
N GLU A 170 -7.26 7.71 22.96
CA GLU A 170 -7.69 6.77 23.99
C GLU A 170 -6.44 6.27 24.74
N ASP A 171 -6.49 6.37 26.07
CA ASP A 171 -5.46 5.90 27.00
C ASP A 171 -5.44 4.37 27.09
#